data_ba0f9fc55897cc12d2102763be4760e9
#
_entry.id   ba0f9fc55897cc12d2102763be4760e9
#
_cell.length_a   1.000
_cell.length_b   1.000
_cell.length_c   1.000
_cell.angle_alpha   90.00
_cell.angle_beta   90.00
_cell.angle_gamma   90.00
#
_symmetry.space_group_name_H-M   'P 1'
#
loop_
_entity.id
_entity.type
_entity.pdbx_description
1 polymer ?
#
loop_
_entity_poly.entity_id
_entity_poly.type
_entity_poly.pdbx_seq_one_letter_code
_entity_poly.pdbx_strand_id
1 'polypeptide(L)'
;DVSRPNASTAERKEAGNILIAIRSNGDVWIDKRQVDIRSVRANVERLHAENPEGAVVIIADKASETGRFVEVMDQVRLAGVENVSIAAQEPGS
;
A
#
# COMPACT_ATOMS: atom_id res chain seq x y z
N ASP A 1 13.57 -2.39 -22.91
CA ASP A 1 13.40 -2.68 -22.51
C ASP A 1 12.72 -3.18 -22.22
N VAL A 2 12.97 -3.27 -22.41
CA VAL A 2 12.23 -3.98 -22.25
C VAL A 2 11.61 -4.12 -21.08
N SER A 3 10.59 -4.00 -21.05
CA SER A 3 9.95 -4.04 -19.90
C SER A 3 10.16 -5.30 -19.25
N ARG A 4 10.15 -5.33 -18.08
CA ARG A 4 10.21 -6.44 -17.39
C ARG A 4 8.87 -6.76 -17.04
N PRO A 5 8.23 -7.54 -17.73
CA PRO A 5 6.88 -7.87 -17.44
C PRO A 5 6.71 -8.42 -16.07
N ASN A 6 7.75 -9.00 -15.59
CA ASN A 6 7.64 -9.53 -14.28
C ASN A 6 8.01 -8.54 -13.25
N ALA A 7 8.19 -7.31 -13.62
CA ALA A 7 8.45 -6.32 -12.64
C ALA A 7 7.29 -6.40 -11.69
N SER A 8 7.58 -6.62 -10.48
CA SER A 8 6.56 -6.82 -9.52
C SER A 8 5.70 -5.57 -9.41
N THR A 9 4.44 -5.76 -9.11
CA THR A 9 3.57 -4.62 -8.89
C THR A 9 4.12 -3.72 -7.81
N ALA A 10 4.78 -4.31 -6.83
CA ALA A 10 5.32 -3.52 -5.74
C ALA A 10 6.39 -2.56 -6.22
N GLU A 11 7.02 -2.87 -7.35
CA GLU A 11 8.05 -2.00 -7.85
C GLU A 11 7.56 -1.05 -8.90
N ARG A 12 6.30 -1.14 -9.24
CA ARG A 12 5.76 -0.30 -10.28
C ARG A 12 5.17 0.96 -9.73
N LYS A 13 5.66 1.41 -8.62
CA LYS A 13 5.17 2.63 -8.05
C LYS A 13 5.41 3.76 -9.04
N GLU A 14 4.34 4.35 -9.49
CA GLU A 14 4.45 5.45 -10.41
C GLU A 14 4.47 6.74 -9.64
N ALA A 15 4.95 7.77 -10.30
CA ALA A 15 5.04 9.06 -9.65
C ALA A 15 3.68 9.44 -9.11
N GLY A 16 3.63 9.82 -7.86
CA GLY A 16 2.41 10.28 -7.26
C GLY A 16 1.58 9.21 -6.59
N ASN A 17 1.91 7.94 -6.79
CA ASN A 17 1.16 6.89 -6.14
C ASN A 17 1.75 6.57 -4.79
N ILE A 18 0.90 6.09 -3.89
CA ILE A 18 1.30 5.71 -2.55
C ILE A 18 1.31 4.19 -2.49
N LEU A 19 2.44 3.62 -2.13
CA LEU A 19 2.57 2.17 -2.05
C LEU A 19 2.49 1.74 -0.59
N ILE A 20 1.55 0.85 -0.29
CA ILE A 20 1.38 0.30 1.04
C ILE A 20 1.60 -1.20 0.95
N ALA A 21 2.51 -1.72 1.75
CA ALA A 21 2.79 -3.15 1.77
C ALA A 21 2.40 -3.69 3.14
N ILE A 22 1.68 -4.81 3.14
CA ILE A 22 1.29 -5.49 4.37
C ILE A 22 2.01 -6.83 4.36
N ARG A 23 2.90 -7.02 5.33
CA ARG A 23 3.73 -8.20 5.37
C ARG A 23 3.05 -9.31 6.13
N SER A 24 3.58 -10.53 5.97
CA SER A 24 2.95 -11.70 6.56
C SER A 24 2.87 -11.61 8.07
N ASN A 25 3.79 -10.90 8.70
CA ASN A 25 3.78 -10.76 10.15
C ASN A 25 2.89 -9.62 10.63
N GLY A 26 2.20 -8.95 9.71
CA GLY A 26 1.30 -7.86 10.08
C GLY A 26 1.91 -6.48 10.00
N ASP A 27 3.20 -6.37 9.71
CA ASP A 27 3.82 -5.07 9.58
C ASP A 27 3.27 -4.35 8.37
N VAL A 28 3.13 -3.04 8.49
CA VAL A 28 2.65 -2.19 7.41
C VAL A 28 3.77 -1.24 7.03
N TRP A 29 4.04 -1.16 5.74
CA TRP A 29 5.07 -0.27 5.19
C TRP A 29 4.42 0.68 4.20
N ILE A 30 4.75 1.94 4.32
CA ILE A 30 4.29 2.95 3.38
C ILE A 30 5.52 3.61 2.79
N ASP A 31 5.66 3.53 1.46
CA ASP A 31 6.78 4.13 0.74
C ASP A 31 8.10 3.70 1.37
N LYS A 32 8.23 2.41 1.64
CA LYS A 32 9.46 1.80 2.13
C LYS A 32 9.80 2.16 3.56
N ARG A 33 8.84 2.66 4.31
CA ARG A 33 9.04 2.95 5.72
C ARG A 33 8.00 2.20 6.52
N GLN A 34 8.44 1.52 7.56
CA GLN A 34 7.51 0.82 8.43
C GLN A 34 6.75 1.84 9.27
N VAL A 35 5.44 1.67 9.34
CA VAL A 35 4.61 2.58 10.12
C VAL A 35 3.72 1.77 11.05
N ASP A 36 3.32 2.40 12.13
CA ASP A 36 2.36 1.81 13.05
C ASP A 36 1.01 1.77 12.37
N ILE A 37 0.25 0.70 12.60
CA ILE A 37 -1.06 0.57 11.99
C ILE A 37 -1.94 1.77 12.31
N ARG A 38 -1.77 2.37 13.48
CA ARG A 38 -2.59 3.50 13.87
C ARG A 38 -2.19 4.79 13.16
N SER A 39 -1.05 4.77 12.48
CA SER A 39 -0.56 5.95 11.78
C SER A 39 -0.82 5.90 10.29
N VAL A 40 -1.47 4.86 9.80
CA VAL A 40 -1.67 4.71 8.36
C VAL A 40 -2.48 5.87 7.81
N ARG A 41 -3.58 6.21 8.46
CA ARG A 41 -4.43 7.28 7.96
C ARG A 41 -3.66 8.59 7.85
N ALA A 42 -2.92 8.95 8.89
CA ALA A 42 -2.21 10.23 8.87
C ALA A 42 -1.16 10.27 7.80
N ASN A 43 -0.43 9.15 7.62
CA ASN A 43 0.58 9.09 6.58
C ASN A 43 -0.03 9.19 5.19
N VAL A 44 -1.15 8.50 4.98
CA VAL A 44 -1.81 8.53 3.69
C VAL A 44 -2.38 9.93 3.42
N GLU A 45 -2.96 10.56 4.44
CA GLU A 45 -3.49 11.91 4.25
C GLU A 45 -2.40 12.87 3.81
N ARG A 46 -1.24 12.77 4.44
CA ARG A 46 -0.15 13.67 4.09
C ARG A 46 0.33 13.43 2.67
N LEU A 47 0.52 12.17 2.31
CA LEU A 47 1.01 11.86 0.97
C LEU A 47 -0.03 12.18 -0.09
N HIS A 48 -1.30 11.95 0.22
CA HIS A 48 -2.37 12.24 -0.72
C HIS A 48 -2.48 13.74 -0.95
N ALA A 49 -2.23 14.54 0.08
CA ALA A 49 -2.28 15.99 -0.08
C ALA A 49 -1.17 16.46 -1.03
N GLU A 50 -0.04 15.76 -1.04
CA GLU A 50 1.04 16.13 -1.94
C GLU A 50 0.75 15.74 -3.38
N ASN A 51 -0.06 14.70 -3.57
CA ASN A 51 -0.40 14.22 -4.91
C ASN A 51 -1.85 13.78 -4.94
N PRO A 52 -2.77 14.74 -4.99
CA PRO A 52 -4.20 14.42 -4.88
C PRO A 52 -4.70 13.49 -5.98
N GLU A 53 -4.02 13.45 -7.10
CA GLU A 53 -4.44 12.59 -8.20
C GLU A 53 -3.81 11.22 -8.17
N GLY A 54 -2.90 10.99 -7.24
CA GLY A 54 -2.24 9.70 -7.15
C GLY A 54 -3.17 8.65 -6.56
N ALA A 55 -2.89 7.40 -6.88
CA ALA A 55 -3.64 6.28 -6.36
C ALA A 55 -2.89 5.64 -5.21
N VAL A 56 -3.62 4.88 -4.40
CA VAL A 56 -3.00 4.06 -3.38
C VAL A 56 -2.94 2.64 -3.93
N VAL A 57 -1.78 2.02 -3.84
CA VAL A 57 -1.59 0.64 -4.24
C VAL A 57 -1.26 -0.15 -2.98
N ILE A 58 -2.09 -1.13 -2.66
CA ILE A 58 -1.89 -1.96 -1.47
C ILE A 58 -1.44 -3.34 -1.91
N ILE A 59 -0.27 -3.74 -1.47
CA ILE A 59 0.28 -5.06 -1.77
C ILE A 59 0.21 -5.85 -0.46
N ALA A 60 -0.65 -6.86 -0.41
CA ALA A 60 -0.83 -7.64 0.80
C ALA A 60 -0.22 -9.01 0.61
N ASP A 61 0.63 -9.43 1.56
CA ASP A 61 1.17 -10.77 1.55
C ASP A 61 0.00 -11.72 1.81
N LYS A 62 -0.08 -12.80 1.04
CA LYS A 62 -1.18 -13.75 1.18
C LYS A 62 -1.26 -14.35 2.56
N ALA A 63 -0.15 -14.41 3.26
CA ALA A 63 -0.14 -14.97 4.59
C ALA A 63 -0.51 -13.96 5.67
N SER A 64 -0.74 -12.69 5.29
CA SER A 64 -1.11 -11.71 6.28
C SER A 64 -2.56 -11.94 6.71
N GLU A 65 -2.88 -11.46 7.90
CA GLU A 65 -4.22 -11.66 8.42
C GLU A 65 -5.20 -10.72 7.76
N THR A 66 -6.38 -11.24 7.47
CA THR A 66 -7.42 -10.45 6.84
C THR A 66 -7.78 -9.22 7.66
N GLY A 67 -7.79 -9.37 8.98
CA GLY A 67 -8.13 -8.23 9.82
C GLY A 67 -7.17 -7.06 9.64
N ARG A 68 -5.90 -7.36 9.47
CA ARG A 68 -4.93 -6.29 9.26
C ARG A 68 -5.20 -5.58 7.95
N PHE A 69 -5.54 -6.34 6.91
CA PHE A 69 -5.85 -5.76 5.63
C PHE A 69 -7.05 -4.82 5.74
N VAL A 70 -8.08 -5.27 6.45
CA VAL A 70 -9.29 -4.47 6.61
C VAL A 70 -8.98 -3.18 7.35
N GLU A 71 -8.14 -3.25 8.39
CA GLU A 71 -7.78 -2.05 9.12
C GLU A 71 -7.08 -1.03 8.23
N VAL A 72 -6.17 -1.52 7.38
CA VAL A 72 -5.46 -0.63 6.48
C VAL A 72 -6.43 -0.02 5.48
N MET A 73 -7.32 -0.82 4.91
CA MET A 73 -8.29 -0.33 3.96
C MET A 73 -9.17 0.75 4.57
N ASP A 74 -9.63 0.51 5.78
CA ASP A 74 -10.49 1.50 6.44
C ASP A 74 -9.76 2.82 6.60
N GLN A 75 -8.50 2.77 7.01
CA GLN A 75 -7.76 4.00 7.21
C GLN A 75 -7.50 4.73 5.92
N VAL A 76 -7.23 3.99 4.84
CA VAL A 76 -7.02 4.61 3.54
C VAL A 76 -8.29 5.33 3.09
N ARG A 77 -9.43 4.69 3.30
CA ARG A 77 -10.69 5.33 2.90
C ARG A 77 -10.98 6.55 3.75
N LEU A 78 -10.70 6.46 5.04
CA LEU A 78 -10.91 7.61 5.91
C LEU A 78 -9.97 8.76 5.57
N ALA A 79 -8.83 8.45 4.94
CA ALA A 79 -7.91 9.49 4.50
C ALA A 79 -8.43 10.23 3.26
N GLY A 80 -9.53 9.76 2.68
CA GLY A 80 -10.12 10.46 1.55
C GLY A 80 -9.69 9.96 0.19
N VAL A 81 -8.98 8.84 0.12
CA VAL A 81 -8.51 8.32 -1.15
C VAL A 81 -9.60 7.43 -1.74
N GLU A 82 -9.93 7.67 -3.00
CA GLU A 82 -10.94 6.87 -3.69
C GLU A 82 -10.32 5.89 -4.68
N ASN A 83 -9.11 6.17 -5.14
CA ASN A 83 -8.49 5.35 -6.18
C ASN A 83 -7.52 4.40 -5.51
N VAL A 84 -7.98 3.19 -5.22
CA VAL A 84 -7.20 2.20 -4.50
C VAL A 84 -7.12 0.92 -5.32
N SER A 85 -5.92 0.41 -5.52
CA SER A 85 -5.69 -0.86 -6.17
C SER A 85 -5.10 -1.83 -5.16
N ILE A 86 -5.47 -3.08 -5.27
CA ILE A 86 -5.08 -4.10 -4.31
C ILE A 86 -4.47 -5.28 -5.06
N ALA A 87 -3.36 -5.78 -4.55
CA ALA A 87 -2.73 -6.97 -5.11
C ALA A 87 -2.28 -7.87 -3.97
N ALA A 88 -2.37 -9.16 -4.19
CA ALA A 88 -1.87 -10.14 -3.23
C ALA A 88 -0.49 -10.56 -3.66
N GLN A 89 0.36 -10.86 -2.70
CA GLN A 89 1.73 -11.25 -2.98
C GLN A 89 2.05 -12.52 -2.23
N GLU A 90 2.80 -13.41 -2.88
CA GLU A 90 3.17 -14.66 -2.25
C GLU A 90 4.12 -14.39 -1.09
N PRO A 91 4.04 -15.20 -0.04
CA PRO A 91 4.95 -15.06 1.08
C PRO A 91 6.39 -15.22 0.60
N GLY A 92 7.26 -14.41 1.13
CA GLY A 92 8.67 -14.53 0.83
C GLY A 92 9.09 -13.96 -0.49
N SER A 93 8.22 -13.30 -1.19
CA SER A 93 8.54 -12.73 -2.51
C SER A 93 9.16 -11.37 -2.40
#